data_7430997156e8e203ff658124d1de0203
#
_entry.id   7430997156e8e203ff658124d1de0203
#
_cell.length_a   1.000
_cell.length_b   1.000
_cell.length_c   1.000
_cell.angle_alpha   90.00
_cell.angle_beta   90.00
_cell.angle_gamma   90.00
#
_symmetry.space_group_name_H-M   'P 1'
#
loop_
_entity.id
_entity.type
_entity.pdbx_description
1 polymer ?
#
loop_
_entity_poly.entity_id
_entity_poly.type
_entity_poly.pdbx_seq_one_letter_code
_entity_poly.pdbx_strand_id
1 'polypeptide(L)'
;RALGEQLKAALEATPAFARWVDAIEIAGPGFLNIRLKPAAKQEVVREVLAAGERFGYQPDNGQRVLVEFVSANPTGPLHVGHGRQAALGDAICNLFSTQGWKVHREFYYNDAGVQIDTLTKSTQLRAKGFKPGDDCWPTGSDNPLAKNFYNGDYIAEIAEAFKAKATVKADDREFTANGDVEDYDNIRQFAVAYLRNEQDKDLQAFNLQFDEYYLESSLYTSGRVEATVNRLIANGKTYEQDGALWLKSTDYGDDKDRVMRKQDGTFTYFVPDVAYHIAKWERGFTKVVNIQRTDHHGTIARVRAGLQAADVGIPQGYPDYVLHTMVRVVKGGEEVKISKRAGSYVTLRDLIEWTSKDAVRFFLLSRKPDTEYTFDVDLAVAQNNDNPVYYVQYAHARICSVLRAWAEAGGSDVASLKDVDLSALEGPQAQALMLQLAKYPEMLTAAAEGEAPHDVTFYLRDLAASYHSYYDAERILVDDETVKRARLALVAATAQVLHNGLKVLGVDAPARM
;
A
#
# COMPACT_ATOMS: atom_id res chain seq x y z
N ARG A 1 -9.57 -0.15 44.15
CA ARG A 1 -8.35 -0.48 44.92
C ARG A 1 -8.34 -1.96 45.34
N ALA A 2 -9.44 -2.52 45.90
CA ALA A 2 -9.50 -3.92 46.30
C ALA A 2 -9.18 -4.91 45.14
N LEU A 3 -9.71 -4.66 43.93
CA LEU A 3 -9.36 -5.44 42.75
C LEU A 3 -7.87 -5.31 42.38
N GLY A 4 -7.30 -4.11 42.51
CA GLY A 4 -5.89 -3.86 42.33
C GLY A 4 -5.00 -4.69 43.27
N GLU A 5 -5.38 -4.82 44.53
CA GLU A 5 -4.65 -5.65 45.51
C GLU A 5 -4.71 -7.13 45.14
N GLN A 6 -5.89 -7.63 44.67
CA GLN A 6 -6.03 -9.01 44.20
C GLN A 6 -5.19 -9.28 42.96
N LEU A 7 -5.19 -8.36 41.98
CA LEU A 7 -4.36 -8.49 40.77
C LEU A 7 -2.87 -8.44 41.10
N LYS A 8 -2.45 -7.54 42.00
CA LYS A 8 -1.07 -7.48 42.47
C LYS A 8 -0.63 -8.81 43.09
N ALA A 9 -1.41 -9.36 44.00
CA ALA A 9 -1.11 -10.64 44.65
C ALA A 9 -1.04 -11.79 43.64
N ALA A 10 -1.95 -11.83 42.69
CA ALA A 10 -1.96 -12.86 41.63
C ALA A 10 -0.74 -12.76 40.71
N LEU A 11 -0.33 -11.54 40.34
CA LEU A 11 0.87 -11.32 39.51
C LEU A 11 2.14 -11.68 40.25
N GLU A 12 2.27 -11.28 41.53
CA GLU A 12 3.45 -11.60 42.37
C GLU A 12 3.65 -13.10 42.57
N ALA A 13 2.60 -13.89 42.46
CA ALA A 13 2.66 -15.35 42.56
C ALA A 13 3.14 -16.05 41.27
N THR A 14 3.31 -15.31 40.16
CA THR A 14 3.71 -15.91 38.87
C THR A 14 5.25 -16.03 38.78
N PRO A 15 5.79 -17.09 38.12
CA PRO A 15 7.23 -17.19 37.86
C PRO A 15 7.78 -16.03 37.02
N ALA A 16 6.97 -15.49 36.10
CA ALA A 16 7.34 -14.35 35.26
C ALA A 16 7.60 -13.08 36.08
N PHE A 17 6.83 -12.87 37.16
CA PHE A 17 7.05 -11.74 38.06
C PHE A 17 8.47 -11.76 38.66
N ALA A 18 8.86 -12.89 39.24
CA ALA A 18 10.17 -13.03 39.85
C ALA A 18 11.32 -12.83 38.84
N ARG A 19 11.08 -13.21 37.58
CA ARG A 19 12.07 -13.08 36.51
C ARG A 19 12.21 -11.65 35.98
N TRP A 20 11.10 -10.93 35.81
CA TRP A 20 11.07 -9.68 35.03
C TRP A 20 10.71 -8.43 35.80
N VAL A 21 10.03 -8.56 36.94
CA VAL A 21 9.48 -7.43 37.67
C VAL A 21 10.26 -7.18 38.95
N ASP A 22 10.64 -5.91 39.17
CA ASP A 22 11.30 -5.45 40.38
C ASP A 22 10.29 -5.10 41.46
N ALA A 23 9.26 -4.34 41.10
CA ALA A 23 8.20 -3.90 41.99
C ALA A 23 6.88 -3.65 41.29
N ILE A 24 5.78 -3.83 42.03
CA ILE A 24 4.45 -3.43 41.61
C ILE A 24 3.78 -2.63 42.71
N GLU A 25 3.28 -1.45 42.37
CA GLU A 25 2.66 -0.50 43.28
C GLU A 25 1.27 -0.12 42.83
N ILE A 26 0.33 0.00 43.77
CA ILE A 26 -1.01 0.49 43.47
C ILE A 26 -1.03 2.02 43.70
N ALA A 27 -1.30 2.75 42.61
CA ALA A 27 -1.37 4.22 42.64
C ALA A 27 -2.80 4.69 42.37
N GLY A 28 -3.17 5.78 43.07
CA GLY A 28 -4.47 6.43 42.89
C GLY A 28 -5.67 5.47 43.05
N PRO A 29 -6.70 5.59 42.19
CA PRO A 29 -7.95 4.83 42.35
C PRO A 29 -7.85 3.35 41.94
N GLY A 30 -6.70 2.90 41.43
CA GLY A 30 -6.54 1.49 41.03
C GLY A 30 -5.54 1.26 39.90
N PHE A 31 -4.63 2.20 39.62
CA PHE A 31 -3.53 2.00 38.70
C PHE A 31 -2.49 1.05 39.29
N LEU A 32 -2.00 0.12 38.46
CA LEU A 32 -0.89 -0.73 38.80
C LEU A 32 0.36 -0.21 38.09
N ASN A 33 1.31 0.32 38.85
CA ASN A 33 2.61 0.73 38.34
C ASN A 33 3.58 -0.44 38.47
N ILE A 34 4.07 -0.93 37.36
CA ILE A 34 5.00 -2.06 37.30
C ILE A 34 6.38 -1.54 36.95
N ARG A 35 7.36 -1.80 37.82
CA ARG A 35 8.77 -1.50 37.57
C ARG A 35 9.47 -2.78 37.11
N LEU A 36 10.04 -2.74 35.92
CA LEU A 36 10.76 -3.88 35.35
C LEU A 36 12.21 -3.92 35.82
N LYS A 37 12.75 -5.13 35.99
CA LYS A 37 14.18 -5.34 36.18
C LYS A 37 14.95 -4.90 34.93
N PRO A 38 16.21 -4.44 35.06
CA PRO A 38 17.04 -4.09 33.90
C PRO A 38 17.14 -5.22 32.87
N ALA A 39 17.26 -6.48 33.32
CA ALA A 39 17.31 -7.64 32.45
C ALA A 39 16.06 -7.80 31.55
N ALA A 40 14.88 -7.42 32.05
CA ALA A 40 13.65 -7.45 31.26
C ALA A 40 13.67 -6.42 30.11
N LYS A 41 14.23 -5.25 30.36
CA LYS A 41 14.37 -4.20 29.34
C LYS A 41 15.41 -4.56 28.27
N GLN A 42 16.43 -5.34 28.63
CA GLN A 42 17.51 -5.78 27.75
C GLN A 42 17.11 -6.97 26.88
N GLU A 43 16.11 -7.75 27.28
CA GLU A 43 15.70 -8.98 26.60
C GLU A 43 15.28 -8.75 25.15
N VAL A 44 14.71 -7.61 24.82
CA VAL A 44 14.32 -7.26 23.45
C VAL A 44 15.49 -7.30 22.47
N VAL A 45 16.71 -6.96 22.91
CA VAL A 45 17.92 -7.02 22.07
C VAL A 45 18.17 -8.45 21.62
N ARG A 46 18.06 -9.43 22.53
CA ARG A 46 18.20 -10.86 22.19
C ARG A 46 17.09 -11.34 21.29
N GLU A 47 15.85 -10.94 21.57
CA GLU A 47 14.68 -11.30 20.76
C GLU A 47 14.83 -10.84 19.31
N VAL A 48 15.24 -9.58 19.11
CA VAL A 48 15.47 -9.01 17.78
C VAL A 48 16.57 -9.76 17.03
N LEU A 49 17.71 -9.96 17.66
CA LEU A 49 18.86 -10.63 17.03
C LEU A 49 18.55 -12.10 16.71
N ALA A 50 17.77 -12.78 17.56
CA ALA A 50 17.36 -14.16 17.34
C ALA A 50 16.32 -14.28 16.21
N ALA A 51 15.31 -13.42 16.19
CA ALA A 51 14.22 -13.44 15.20
C ALA A 51 14.61 -12.83 13.85
N GLY A 52 15.53 -11.87 13.83
CA GLY A 52 15.96 -11.20 12.60
C GLY A 52 14.79 -10.53 11.87
N GLU A 53 14.63 -10.83 10.59
CA GLU A 53 13.54 -10.29 9.76
C GLU A 53 12.14 -10.70 10.24
N ARG A 54 12.04 -11.74 11.05
CA ARG A 54 10.77 -12.25 11.59
C ARG A 54 10.36 -11.60 12.91
N PHE A 55 11.16 -10.69 13.45
CA PHE A 55 10.81 -10.01 14.70
C PHE A 55 9.47 -9.26 14.57
N GLY A 56 8.56 -9.54 15.50
CA GLY A 56 7.21 -8.96 15.49
C GLY A 56 6.19 -9.72 14.63
N TYR A 57 6.59 -10.73 13.88
CA TYR A 57 5.69 -11.53 13.07
C TYR A 57 4.86 -12.48 13.95
N GLN A 58 3.56 -12.55 13.62
CA GLN A 58 2.63 -13.50 14.23
C GLN A 58 2.62 -14.82 13.44
N PRO A 59 2.25 -15.93 14.09
CA PRO A 59 2.06 -17.20 13.40
C PRO A 59 0.98 -17.12 12.32
N ASP A 60 1.04 -18.05 11.36
CA ASP A 60 -0.01 -18.21 10.34
C ASP A 60 -1.39 -18.36 11.03
N ASN A 61 -2.34 -17.50 10.67
CA ASN A 61 -3.70 -17.49 11.21
C ASN A 61 -4.68 -18.34 10.40
N GLY A 62 -4.22 -18.98 9.33
CA GLY A 62 -5.04 -19.82 8.45
C GLY A 62 -6.05 -19.06 7.59
N GLN A 63 -5.99 -17.73 7.54
CA GLN A 63 -6.95 -16.88 6.83
C GLN A 63 -6.31 -16.20 5.63
N ARG A 64 -7.17 -15.86 4.65
CA ARG A 64 -6.78 -15.20 3.41
C ARG A 64 -7.40 -13.81 3.34
N VAL A 65 -6.62 -12.83 2.92
CA VAL A 65 -7.08 -11.46 2.64
C VAL A 65 -6.75 -11.10 1.19
N LEU A 66 -7.72 -10.50 0.50
CA LEU A 66 -7.52 -9.90 -0.81
C LEU A 66 -7.50 -8.38 -0.66
N VAL A 67 -6.47 -7.75 -1.19
CA VAL A 67 -6.38 -6.29 -1.28
C VAL A 67 -6.42 -5.91 -2.76
N GLU A 68 -7.47 -5.17 -3.14
CA GLU A 68 -7.62 -4.61 -4.48
C GLU A 68 -7.16 -3.16 -4.46
N PHE A 69 -6.20 -2.81 -5.31
CA PHE A 69 -5.65 -1.47 -5.34
C PHE A 69 -5.00 -1.14 -6.68
N VAL A 70 -4.76 0.14 -6.94
CA VAL A 70 -4.39 0.74 -8.22
C VAL A 70 -5.54 0.61 -9.21
N SER A 71 -5.84 -0.57 -9.71
CA SER A 71 -7.00 -0.90 -10.57
C SER A 71 -7.23 0.15 -11.67
N ALA A 72 -6.14 0.52 -12.35
CA ALA A 72 -6.16 1.54 -13.40
C ALA A 72 -6.57 0.95 -14.74
N ASN A 73 -7.47 1.61 -15.44
CA ASN A 73 -7.76 1.24 -16.83
C ASN A 73 -6.55 1.51 -17.72
N PRO A 74 -6.31 0.68 -18.75
CA PRO A 74 -5.15 0.81 -19.64
C PRO A 74 -5.35 1.91 -20.68
N THR A 75 -5.53 3.15 -20.23
CA THR A 75 -5.79 4.33 -21.06
C THR A 75 -4.69 5.37 -21.00
N GLY A 76 -3.69 5.18 -20.16
CA GLY A 76 -2.55 6.06 -20.02
C GLY A 76 -1.57 5.58 -18.94
N PRO A 77 -0.46 6.32 -18.74
CA PRO A 77 0.47 6.07 -17.65
C PRO A 77 -0.21 6.18 -16.28
N LEU A 78 0.32 5.50 -15.28
CA LEU A 78 -0.13 5.66 -13.90
C LEU A 78 0.14 7.08 -13.42
N HIS A 79 -0.88 7.74 -12.86
CA HIS A 79 -0.73 9.07 -12.27
C HIS A 79 -0.36 8.99 -10.79
N VAL A 80 -0.07 10.14 -10.18
CA VAL A 80 0.33 10.23 -8.77
C VAL A 80 -0.69 9.63 -7.80
N GLY A 81 -1.99 9.71 -8.11
CA GLY A 81 -3.04 9.08 -7.31
C GLY A 81 -2.96 7.55 -7.33
N HIS A 82 -2.65 6.95 -8.48
CA HIS A 82 -2.35 5.52 -8.58
C HIS A 82 -1.10 5.16 -7.77
N GLY A 83 -0.10 6.03 -7.77
CA GLY A 83 1.11 5.87 -6.96
C GLY A 83 0.80 5.84 -5.46
N ARG A 84 -0.12 6.68 -4.99
CA ARG A 84 -0.58 6.66 -3.60
C ARG A 84 -1.28 5.35 -3.26
N GLN A 85 -2.17 4.88 -4.13
CA GLN A 85 -2.82 3.58 -3.96
C GLN A 85 -1.81 2.43 -3.96
N ALA A 86 -0.84 2.47 -4.86
CA ALA A 86 0.21 1.45 -4.95
C ALA A 86 1.01 1.36 -3.64
N ALA A 87 1.44 2.49 -3.10
CA ALA A 87 2.15 2.54 -1.83
C ALA A 87 1.28 2.04 -0.67
N LEU A 88 0.05 2.55 -0.54
CA LEU A 88 -0.90 2.16 0.51
C LEU A 88 -1.23 0.68 0.46
N GLY A 89 -1.62 0.18 -0.71
CA GLY A 89 -2.05 -1.20 -0.88
C GLY A 89 -0.94 -2.19 -0.59
N ASP A 90 0.26 -1.94 -1.09
CA ASP A 90 1.41 -2.82 -0.87
C ASP A 90 1.85 -2.82 0.60
N ALA A 91 1.90 -1.66 1.24
CA ALA A 91 2.23 -1.57 2.67
C ALA A 91 1.17 -2.24 3.56
N ILE A 92 -0.11 -2.09 3.26
CA ILE A 92 -1.20 -2.79 3.96
C ILE A 92 -1.07 -4.31 3.77
N CYS A 93 -0.76 -4.77 2.57
CA CYS A 93 -0.47 -6.18 2.31
C CYS A 93 0.69 -6.70 3.16
N ASN A 94 1.79 -5.94 3.22
CA ASN A 94 2.95 -6.30 4.03
C ASN A 94 2.61 -6.35 5.53
N LEU A 95 1.79 -5.42 6.02
CA LEU A 95 1.30 -5.44 7.40
C LEU A 95 0.45 -6.68 7.69
N PHE A 96 -0.47 -7.05 6.83
CA PHE A 96 -1.23 -8.29 7.00
C PHE A 96 -0.32 -9.53 7.01
N SER A 97 0.70 -9.57 6.16
CA SER A 97 1.68 -10.65 6.16
C SER A 97 2.40 -10.79 7.50
N THR A 98 2.72 -9.67 8.17
CA THR A 98 3.33 -9.70 9.51
C THR A 98 2.41 -10.30 10.57
N GLN A 99 1.10 -10.28 10.34
CA GLN A 99 0.07 -10.79 11.27
C GLN A 99 -0.44 -12.19 10.90
N GLY A 100 0.27 -12.90 10.06
CA GLY A 100 -0.03 -14.29 9.72
C GLY A 100 -1.09 -14.50 8.65
N TRP A 101 -1.56 -13.46 7.99
CA TRP A 101 -2.49 -13.57 6.87
C TRP A 101 -1.79 -14.04 5.60
N LYS A 102 -2.46 -14.89 4.82
CA LYS A 102 -2.10 -15.16 3.44
C LYS A 102 -2.70 -14.06 2.56
N VAL A 103 -1.83 -13.26 1.95
CA VAL A 103 -2.22 -12.05 1.22
C VAL A 103 -2.29 -12.31 -0.27
N HIS A 104 -3.34 -11.79 -0.90
CA HIS A 104 -3.53 -11.78 -2.35
C HIS A 104 -3.68 -10.35 -2.84
N ARG A 105 -2.79 -9.91 -3.73
CA ARG A 105 -2.78 -8.59 -4.36
C ARG A 105 -3.50 -8.67 -5.69
N GLU A 106 -4.57 -7.92 -5.88
CA GLU A 106 -5.38 -7.96 -7.09
C GLU A 106 -5.52 -6.58 -7.73
N PHE A 107 -5.37 -6.58 -9.04
CA PHE A 107 -5.55 -5.43 -9.92
C PHE A 107 -6.77 -5.69 -10.81
N TYR A 108 -7.74 -4.77 -10.79
CA TYR A 108 -8.95 -4.86 -11.58
C TYR A 108 -8.90 -3.83 -12.71
N TYR A 109 -9.25 -4.20 -13.93
CA TYR A 109 -9.31 -3.24 -15.03
C TYR A 109 -10.34 -3.62 -16.09
N ASN A 110 -10.74 -2.60 -16.88
CA ASN A 110 -11.64 -2.76 -18.00
C ASN A 110 -10.85 -2.70 -19.31
N ASP A 111 -10.98 -3.73 -20.13
CA ASP A 111 -10.38 -3.85 -21.45
C ASP A 111 -11.34 -3.51 -22.61
N ALA A 112 -12.52 -2.98 -22.30
CA ALA A 112 -13.57 -2.60 -23.24
C ALA A 112 -14.30 -1.34 -22.76
N GLY A 113 -15.29 -0.89 -23.51
CA GLY A 113 -16.12 0.27 -23.15
C GLY A 113 -15.61 1.60 -23.71
N VAL A 114 -16.27 2.69 -23.32
CA VAL A 114 -16.09 4.02 -23.93
C VAL A 114 -14.66 4.53 -23.85
N GLN A 115 -13.97 4.33 -22.72
CA GLN A 115 -12.59 4.78 -22.56
C GLN A 115 -11.63 4.02 -23.50
N ILE A 116 -11.85 2.73 -23.66
CA ILE A 116 -11.03 1.89 -24.54
C ILE A 116 -11.33 2.22 -26.02
N ASP A 117 -12.57 2.49 -26.36
CA ASP A 117 -12.94 2.96 -27.70
C ASP A 117 -12.24 4.29 -28.03
N THR A 118 -12.23 5.21 -27.08
CA THR A 118 -11.56 6.50 -27.24
C THR A 118 -10.05 6.34 -27.40
N LEU A 119 -9.43 5.46 -26.61
CA LEU A 119 -8.02 5.09 -26.74
C LEU A 119 -7.73 4.55 -28.15
N THR A 120 -8.56 3.64 -28.62
CA THR A 120 -8.40 3.00 -29.94
C THR A 120 -8.52 4.03 -31.06
N LYS A 121 -9.50 4.90 -31.01
CA LYS A 121 -9.69 5.99 -32.00
C LYS A 121 -8.51 6.97 -32.00
N SER A 122 -8.04 7.36 -30.82
CA SER A 122 -6.86 8.23 -30.68
C SER A 122 -5.61 7.60 -31.30
N THR A 123 -5.39 6.33 -31.02
CA THR A 123 -4.25 5.56 -31.56
C THR A 123 -4.34 5.42 -33.07
N GLN A 124 -5.54 5.09 -33.59
CA GLN A 124 -5.78 4.95 -35.01
C GLN A 124 -5.50 6.25 -35.79
N LEU A 125 -5.98 7.39 -35.29
CA LEU A 125 -5.69 8.68 -35.92
C LEU A 125 -4.20 8.98 -35.93
N ARG A 126 -3.49 8.74 -34.82
CA ARG A 126 -2.03 8.89 -34.78
C ARG A 126 -1.33 7.95 -35.77
N ALA A 127 -1.77 6.71 -35.89
CA ALA A 127 -1.22 5.73 -36.83
C ALA A 127 -1.40 6.14 -38.28
N LYS A 128 -2.50 6.85 -38.58
CA LYS A 128 -2.78 7.43 -39.91
C LYS A 128 -2.03 8.73 -40.17
N GLY A 129 -1.22 9.22 -39.22
CA GLY A 129 -0.39 10.41 -39.36
C GLY A 129 -1.00 11.71 -38.87
N PHE A 130 -2.18 11.65 -38.25
CA PHE A 130 -2.84 12.84 -37.67
C PHE A 130 -2.35 13.11 -36.25
N LYS A 131 -2.48 14.35 -35.80
CA LYS A 131 -2.05 14.81 -34.48
C LYS A 131 -3.07 15.78 -33.88
N PRO A 132 -3.02 16.05 -32.58
CA PRO A 132 -3.82 17.10 -31.98
C PRO A 132 -3.63 18.44 -32.70
N GLY A 133 -4.74 19.10 -33.06
CA GLY A 133 -4.76 20.34 -33.81
C GLY A 133 -5.07 20.18 -35.30
N ASP A 134 -5.07 18.98 -35.85
CA ASP A 134 -5.52 18.71 -37.21
C ASP A 134 -7.05 18.79 -37.32
N ASP A 135 -7.59 19.11 -38.49
CA ASP A 135 -9.03 19.31 -38.73
C ASP A 135 -9.90 18.09 -38.33
N CYS A 136 -9.36 16.88 -38.50
CA CYS A 136 -10.07 15.65 -38.13
C CYS A 136 -9.94 15.29 -36.65
N TRP A 137 -9.07 15.98 -35.91
CA TRP A 137 -8.89 15.71 -34.49
C TRP A 137 -10.04 16.29 -33.67
N PRO A 138 -10.71 15.51 -32.81
CA PRO A 138 -11.82 16.00 -32.03
C PRO A 138 -11.42 17.18 -31.15
N THR A 139 -12.09 18.32 -31.32
CA THR A 139 -11.86 19.55 -30.55
C THR A 139 -13.17 20.18 -30.10
N GLY A 140 -13.12 21.05 -29.10
CA GLY A 140 -14.24 21.83 -28.59
C GLY A 140 -14.87 21.28 -27.32
N SER A 141 -15.24 22.19 -26.42
CA SER A 141 -15.83 21.84 -25.11
C SER A 141 -17.18 21.13 -25.22
N ASP A 142 -17.88 21.35 -26.34
CA ASP A 142 -19.23 20.81 -26.58
C ASP A 142 -19.19 19.48 -27.34
N ASN A 143 -18.02 19.02 -27.75
CA ASN A 143 -17.84 17.73 -28.40
C ASN A 143 -17.53 16.65 -27.36
N PRO A 144 -18.42 15.68 -27.09
CA PRO A 144 -18.20 14.63 -26.11
C PRO A 144 -16.94 13.79 -26.39
N LEU A 145 -16.54 13.63 -27.66
CA LEU A 145 -15.33 12.91 -28.05
C LEU A 145 -14.08 13.72 -27.70
N ALA A 146 -14.10 15.04 -27.93
CA ALA A 146 -12.94 15.91 -27.65
C ALA A 146 -12.60 15.96 -26.16
N LYS A 147 -13.63 15.99 -25.31
CA LYS A 147 -13.46 16.09 -23.85
C LYS A 147 -12.67 14.91 -23.25
N ASN A 148 -12.78 13.74 -23.85
CA ASN A 148 -12.19 12.51 -23.35
C ASN A 148 -11.09 11.94 -24.27
N PHE A 149 -10.73 12.65 -25.35
CA PHE A 149 -9.77 12.19 -26.33
C PHE A 149 -8.35 12.25 -25.76
N TYR A 150 -7.52 11.24 -26.05
CA TYR A 150 -6.18 11.14 -25.51
C TYR A 150 -5.17 11.87 -26.41
N ASN A 151 -4.59 12.95 -25.89
CA ASN A 151 -3.73 13.87 -26.64
C ASN A 151 -2.25 13.74 -26.31
N GLY A 152 -1.88 12.88 -25.36
CA GLY A 152 -0.50 12.72 -24.91
C GLY A 152 0.40 12.09 -25.99
N ASP A 153 1.69 12.38 -25.90
CA ASP A 153 2.69 11.85 -26.85
C ASP A 153 2.81 10.33 -26.79
N TYR A 154 2.43 9.71 -25.66
CA TYR A 154 2.41 8.25 -25.53
C TYR A 154 1.50 7.58 -26.57
N ILE A 155 0.43 8.24 -27.03
CA ILE A 155 -0.44 7.71 -28.09
C ILE A 155 0.33 7.60 -29.43
N ALA A 156 1.18 8.58 -29.74
CA ALA A 156 2.05 8.50 -30.92
C ALA A 156 3.05 7.34 -30.81
N GLU A 157 3.62 7.12 -29.63
CA GLU A 157 4.53 5.99 -29.38
C GLU A 157 3.83 4.64 -29.59
N ILE A 158 2.58 4.50 -29.10
CA ILE A 158 1.78 3.28 -29.35
C ILE A 158 1.53 3.09 -30.86
N ALA A 159 1.16 4.17 -31.55
CA ALA A 159 0.88 4.13 -32.99
C ALA A 159 2.12 3.71 -33.81
N GLU A 160 3.30 4.23 -33.48
CA GLU A 160 4.55 3.85 -34.15
C GLU A 160 4.90 2.37 -33.87
N ALA A 161 4.77 1.91 -32.64
CA ALA A 161 5.00 0.51 -32.28
C ALA A 161 4.01 -0.42 -33.00
N PHE A 162 2.74 0.01 -33.14
CA PHE A 162 1.73 -0.73 -33.89
C PHE A 162 2.10 -0.89 -35.38
N LYS A 163 2.49 0.21 -36.03
CA LYS A 163 2.93 0.18 -37.44
C LYS A 163 4.19 -0.66 -37.64
N ALA A 164 5.08 -0.69 -36.66
CA ALA A 164 6.29 -1.51 -36.64
C ALA A 164 6.02 -2.99 -36.36
N LYS A 165 4.76 -3.39 -36.16
CA LYS A 165 4.36 -4.77 -35.85
C LYS A 165 5.04 -5.31 -34.58
N ALA A 166 5.20 -4.46 -33.57
CA ALA A 166 5.83 -4.83 -32.32
C ALA A 166 5.02 -5.86 -31.54
N THR A 167 5.73 -6.64 -30.72
CA THR A 167 5.13 -7.51 -29.70
C THR A 167 5.30 -6.84 -28.34
N VAL A 168 4.21 -6.77 -27.56
CA VAL A 168 4.23 -6.28 -26.18
C VAL A 168 3.75 -7.38 -25.25
N LYS A 169 4.36 -7.44 -24.07
CA LYS A 169 4.04 -8.43 -23.04
C LYS A 169 3.79 -7.70 -21.72
N ALA A 170 2.55 -7.80 -21.23
CA ALA A 170 2.21 -7.46 -19.86
C ALA A 170 2.17 -8.74 -19.01
N ASP A 171 2.13 -8.64 -17.68
CA ASP A 171 2.13 -9.83 -16.81
C ASP A 171 0.94 -10.78 -17.10
N ASP A 172 -0.19 -10.21 -17.54
CA ASP A 172 -1.44 -10.92 -17.80
C ASP A 172 -1.70 -11.25 -19.28
N ARG A 173 -0.91 -10.70 -20.22
CA ARG A 173 -1.12 -10.92 -21.67
C ARG A 173 0.11 -10.63 -22.52
N GLU A 174 0.11 -11.22 -23.73
CA GLU A 174 1.05 -10.92 -24.81
C GLU A 174 0.28 -10.63 -26.09
N PHE A 175 0.71 -9.64 -26.86
CA PHE A 175 0.05 -9.28 -28.10
C PHE A 175 1.03 -8.75 -29.14
N THR A 176 0.90 -9.23 -30.40
CA THR A 176 1.69 -8.75 -31.55
C THR A 176 0.80 -7.96 -32.51
N ALA A 177 1.18 -6.72 -32.82
CA ALA A 177 0.45 -5.88 -33.76
C ALA A 177 0.59 -6.40 -35.21
N ASN A 178 -0.49 -6.31 -35.99
CA ASN A 178 -0.45 -6.64 -37.43
C ASN A 178 -0.04 -5.46 -38.32
N GLY A 179 -0.03 -4.23 -37.79
CA GLY A 179 0.35 -3.01 -38.51
C GLY A 179 -0.71 -2.46 -39.45
N ASP A 180 -1.90 -3.07 -39.51
CA ASP A 180 -3.01 -2.60 -40.35
C ASP A 180 -3.79 -1.48 -39.62
N VAL A 181 -3.64 -0.24 -40.09
CA VAL A 181 -4.26 0.95 -39.48
C VAL A 181 -5.80 0.99 -39.65
N GLU A 182 -6.37 0.12 -40.50
CA GLU A 182 -7.83 -0.03 -40.65
C GLU A 182 -8.40 -1.13 -39.74
N ASP A 183 -7.57 -1.98 -39.13
CA ASP A 183 -8.00 -3.04 -38.24
C ASP A 183 -8.21 -2.48 -36.81
N TYR A 184 -9.41 -2.00 -36.56
CA TYR A 184 -9.79 -1.40 -35.28
C TYR A 184 -9.59 -2.34 -34.09
N ASP A 185 -9.99 -3.60 -34.19
CA ASP A 185 -9.87 -4.56 -33.09
C ASP A 185 -8.41 -4.88 -32.77
N ASN A 186 -7.57 -4.99 -33.79
CA ASN A 186 -6.14 -5.22 -33.60
C ASN A 186 -5.46 -4.04 -32.92
N ILE A 187 -5.82 -2.79 -33.32
CA ILE A 187 -5.35 -1.57 -32.66
C ILE A 187 -5.79 -1.55 -31.19
N ARG A 188 -7.05 -1.86 -30.91
CA ARG A 188 -7.60 -1.91 -29.56
C ARG A 188 -6.83 -2.88 -28.69
N GLN A 189 -6.66 -4.11 -29.10
CA GLN A 189 -5.96 -5.13 -28.35
C GLN A 189 -4.48 -4.77 -28.12
N PHE A 190 -3.82 -4.23 -29.15
CA PHE A 190 -2.44 -3.80 -29.03
C PHE A 190 -2.27 -2.61 -28.09
N ALA A 191 -3.10 -1.58 -28.20
CA ALA A 191 -3.03 -0.41 -27.36
C ALA A 191 -3.26 -0.74 -25.87
N VAL A 192 -4.24 -1.61 -25.58
CA VAL A 192 -4.49 -2.13 -24.23
C VAL A 192 -3.26 -2.88 -23.69
N ALA A 193 -2.71 -3.81 -24.46
CA ALA A 193 -1.53 -4.58 -24.05
C ALA A 193 -0.30 -3.67 -23.87
N TYR A 194 -0.11 -2.70 -24.75
CA TYR A 194 0.99 -1.73 -24.65
C TYR A 194 0.94 -0.93 -23.35
N LEU A 195 -0.21 -0.37 -23.05
CA LEU A 195 -0.37 0.44 -21.83
C LEU A 195 -0.34 -0.40 -20.56
N ARG A 196 -0.85 -1.62 -20.57
CA ARG A 196 -0.67 -2.55 -19.47
C ARG A 196 0.81 -2.85 -19.24
N ASN A 197 1.58 -3.08 -20.31
CA ASN A 197 3.03 -3.26 -20.20
C ASN A 197 3.73 -2.02 -19.59
N GLU A 198 3.37 -0.82 -20.02
CA GLU A 198 3.92 0.41 -19.47
C GLU A 198 3.57 0.60 -17.99
N GLN A 199 2.33 0.29 -17.60
CA GLN A 199 1.90 0.32 -16.21
C GLN A 199 2.66 -0.71 -15.36
N ASP A 200 2.88 -1.90 -15.87
CA ASP A 200 3.64 -2.95 -15.18
C ASP A 200 5.10 -2.55 -14.98
N LYS A 201 5.72 -1.88 -15.95
CA LYS A 201 7.08 -1.31 -15.78
C LYS A 201 7.14 -0.30 -14.64
N ASP A 202 6.14 0.57 -14.54
CA ASP A 202 6.06 1.54 -13.46
C ASP A 202 5.87 0.87 -12.10
N LEU A 203 5.03 -0.15 -12.03
CA LEU A 203 4.82 -0.95 -10.82
C LEU A 203 6.07 -1.72 -10.41
N GLN A 204 6.80 -2.30 -11.37
CA GLN A 204 8.08 -2.97 -11.11
C GLN A 204 9.15 -1.99 -10.62
N ALA A 205 9.23 -0.79 -11.21
CA ALA A 205 10.10 0.29 -10.72
C ALA A 205 9.75 0.72 -9.30
N PHE A 206 8.49 0.57 -8.91
CA PHE A 206 7.98 0.81 -7.56
C PHE A 206 8.13 -0.40 -6.63
N ASN A 207 8.75 -1.46 -7.09
CA ASN A 207 8.93 -2.74 -6.40
C ASN A 207 7.61 -3.38 -5.97
N LEU A 208 6.61 -3.32 -6.86
CA LEU A 208 5.27 -3.86 -6.64
C LEU A 208 4.94 -4.90 -7.72
N GLN A 209 4.41 -6.04 -7.29
CA GLN A 209 3.91 -7.09 -8.15
C GLN A 209 2.54 -7.55 -7.67
N PHE A 210 1.59 -7.69 -8.60
CA PHE A 210 0.27 -8.22 -8.34
C PHE A 210 0.23 -9.74 -8.55
N ASP A 211 -0.62 -10.41 -7.79
CA ASP A 211 -0.85 -11.85 -7.93
C ASP A 211 -1.85 -12.15 -9.04
N GLU A 212 -2.79 -11.23 -9.29
CA GLU A 212 -3.84 -11.41 -10.29
C GLU A 212 -4.29 -10.09 -10.89
N TYR A 213 -4.54 -10.12 -12.19
CA TYR A 213 -5.21 -9.06 -12.95
C TYR A 213 -6.62 -9.55 -13.31
N TYR A 214 -7.64 -8.94 -12.72
CA TYR A 214 -9.02 -9.34 -12.92
C TYR A 214 -9.69 -8.44 -13.97
N LEU A 215 -10.19 -9.05 -15.04
CA LEU A 215 -10.84 -8.35 -16.15
C LEU A 215 -12.33 -8.16 -15.88
N GLU A 216 -12.82 -6.92 -16.00
CA GLU A 216 -14.25 -6.63 -15.90
C GLU A 216 -15.06 -7.42 -16.91
N SER A 217 -14.56 -7.58 -18.13
CA SER A 217 -15.23 -8.36 -19.19
C SER A 217 -15.51 -9.80 -18.77
N SER A 218 -14.69 -10.40 -17.90
CA SER A 218 -14.89 -11.75 -17.40
C SER A 218 -16.18 -11.91 -16.58
N LEU A 219 -16.63 -10.85 -15.92
CA LEU A 219 -17.89 -10.85 -15.17
C LEU A 219 -19.11 -11.01 -16.08
N TYR A 220 -19.03 -10.49 -17.30
CA TYR A 220 -20.08 -10.62 -18.31
C TYR A 220 -19.98 -11.94 -19.07
N THR A 221 -18.80 -12.29 -19.56
CA THR A 221 -18.58 -13.51 -20.36
C THR A 221 -18.75 -14.79 -19.55
N SER A 222 -18.47 -14.78 -18.25
CA SER A 222 -18.73 -15.90 -17.35
C SER A 222 -20.19 -16.01 -16.89
N GLY A 223 -21.03 -15.03 -17.22
CA GLY A 223 -22.43 -14.97 -16.78
C GLY A 223 -22.64 -14.48 -15.34
N ARG A 224 -21.60 -14.01 -14.65
CA ARG A 224 -21.70 -13.58 -13.24
C ARG A 224 -22.57 -12.34 -13.04
N VAL A 225 -22.52 -11.37 -13.93
CA VAL A 225 -23.38 -10.18 -13.87
C VAL A 225 -24.85 -10.58 -14.01
N GLU A 226 -25.17 -11.38 -15.02
CA GLU A 226 -26.53 -11.86 -15.24
C GLU A 226 -27.04 -12.71 -14.08
N ALA A 227 -26.20 -13.63 -13.58
CA ALA A 227 -26.54 -14.47 -12.42
C ALA A 227 -26.82 -13.64 -11.16
N THR A 228 -26.05 -12.57 -10.93
CA THR A 228 -26.26 -11.66 -9.81
C THR A 228 -27.59 -10.93 -9.93
N VAL A 229 -27.92 -10.39 -11.10
CA VAL A 229 -29.21 -9.72 -11.36
C VAL A 229 -30.37 -10.68 -11.14
N ASN A 230 -30.30 -11.88 -11.72
CA ASN A 230 -31.34 -12.89 -11.59
C ASN A 230 -31.54 -13.33 -10.12
N ARG A 231 -30.48 -13.43 -9.34
CA ARG A 231 -30.55 -13.73 -7.93
C ARG A 231 -31.25 -12.65 -7.12
N LEU A 232 -30.93 -11.38 -7.38
CA LEU A 232 -31.57 -10.24 -6.74
C LEU A 232 -33.08 -10.18 -7.06
N ILE A 233 -33.45 -10.48 -8.31
CA ILE A 233 -34.86 -10.59 -8.73
C ILE A 233 -35.54 -11.74 -8.00
N ALA A 234 -34.95 -12.92 -8.00
CA ALA A 234 -35.50 -14.13 -7.34
C ALA A 234 -35.68 -13.93 -5.83
N ASN A 235 -34.80 -13.15 -5.19
CA ASN A 235 -34.88 -12.81 -3.77
C ASN A 235 -35.95 -11.74 -3.45
N GLY A 236 -36.66 -11.21 -4.47
CA GLY A 236 -37.68 -10.19 -4.29
C GLY A 236 -37.14 -8.81 -3.90
N LYS A 237 -35.87 -8.52 -4.22
CA LYS A 237 -35.18 -7.29 -3.80
C LYS A 237 -35.14 -6.22 -4.88
N THR A 238 -35.89 -6.42 -5.97
CA THR A 238 -35.93 -5.53 -7.12
C THR A 238 -37.37 -5.15 -7.47
N TYR A 239 -37.51 -4.09 -8.25
CA TYR A 239 -38.78 -3.69 -8.88
C TYR A 239 -38.49 -2.97 -10.20
N GLU A 240 -39.50 -2.95 -11.07
CA GLU A 240 -39.45 -2.21 -12.32
C GLU A 240 -40.17 -0.88 -12.18
N GLN A 241 -39.56 0.19 -12.65
CA GLN A 241 -40.16 1.51 -12.71
C GLN A 241 -39.58 2.29 -13.90
N ASP A 242 -40.47 2.92 -14.68
CA ASP A 242 -40.10 3.75 -15.84
C ASP A 242 -39.20 3.01 -16.84
N GLY A 243 -39.44 1.70 -17.03
CA GLY A 243 -38.67 0.87 -17.96
C GLY A 243 -37.28 0.46 -17.45
N ALA A 244 -36.92 0.81 -16.22
CA ALA A 244 -35.67 0.45 -15.58
C ALA A 244 -35.89 -0.56 -14.46
N LEU A 245 -34.86 -1.40 -14.19
CA LEU A 245 -34.85 -2.33 -13.06
C LEU A 245 -34.10 -1.68 -11.89
N TRP A 246 -34.75 -1.63 -10.72
CA TRP A 246 -34.25 -1.00 -9.51
C TRP A 246 -33.96 -2.01 -8.41
N LEU A 247 -32.91 -1.76 -7.62
CA LEU A 247 -32.61 -2.47 -6.38
C LEU A 247 -33.21 -1.69 -5.19
N LYS A 248 -33.88 -2.41 -4.28
CA LYS A 248 -34.37 -1.89 -3.00
C LYS A 248 -33.22 -1.72 -2.00
N SER A 249 -32.22 -0.92 -2.36
CA SER A 249 -31.01 -0.74 -1.56
C SER A 249 -31.26 0.00 -0.25
N THR A 250 -32.36 0.76 -0.14
CA THR A 250 -32.75 1.42 1.11
C THR A 250 -33.09 0.45 2.21
N ASP A 251 -33.53 -0.79 1.90
CA ASP A 251 -33.75 -1.85 2.89
C ASP A 251 -32.47 -2.25 3.63
N TYR A 252 -31.31 -1.90 3.10
CA TYR A 252 -29.98 -2.27 3.61
C TYR A 252 -29.12 -1.06 3.99
N GLY A 253 -29.75 0.10 4.23
CA GLY A 253 -29.08 1.28 4.74
C GLY A 253 -28.53 2.25 3.69
N ASP A 254 -28.83 2.05 2.40
CA ASP A 254 -28.53 3.04 1.38
C ASP A 254 -29.52 4.24 1.51
N ASP A 255 -29.12 5.41 1.03
CA ASP A 255 -29.92 6.63 1.12
C ASP A 255 -31.10 6.65 0.12
N LYS A 256 -31.00 5.92 -0.96
CA LYS A 256 -32.05 5.76 -1.98
C LYS A 256 -31.87 4.45 -2.74
N ASP A 257 -32.97 3.97 -3.35
CA ASP A 257 -32.95 2.83 -4.25
C ASP A 257 -32.11 3.13 -5.50
N ARG A 258 -31.50 2.10 -6.10
CA ARG A 258 -30.54 2.25 -7.19
C ARG A 258 -31.00 1.54 -8.46
N VAL A 259 -30.84 2.21 -9.59
CA VAL A 259 -31.03 1.61 -10.91
C VAL A 259 -29.94 0.56 -11.14
N MET A 260 -30.34 -0.65 -11.46
CA MET A 260 -29.45 -1.75 -11.85
C MET A 260 -29.32 -1.86 -13.36
N ARG A 261 -30.45 -1.87 -14.08
CA ARG A 261 -30.53 -1.93 -15.54
C ARG A 261 -31.33 -0.74 -16.04
N LYS A 262 -30.74 0.00 -16.96
CA LYS A 262 -31.36 1.18 -17.58
C LYS A 262 -32.41 0.75 -18.62
N GLN A 263 -33.21 1.71 -19.12
CA GLN A 263 -34.18 1.48 -20.17
C GLN A 263 -33.59 0.89 -21.46
N ASP A 264 -32.32 1.24 -21.77
CA ASP A 264 -31.61 0.73 -22.94
C ASP A 264 -31.05 -0.69 -22.76
N GLY A 265 -31.30 -1.32 -21.59
CA GLY A 265 -30.85 -2.66 -21.26
C GLY A 265 -29.42 -2.74 -20.72
N THR A 266 -28.69 -1.62 -20.64
CA THR A 266 -27.34 -1.61 -20.06
C THR A 266 -27.37 -1.57 -18.56
N PHE A 267 -26.36 -2.19 -17.91
CA PHE A 267 -26.21 -2.17 -16.47
C PHE A 267 -25.51 -0.90 -15.98
N THR A 268 -25.85 -0.47 -14.78
CA THR A 268 -25.13 0.58 -14.07
C THR A 268 -23.85 0.01 -13.46
N TYR A 269 -22.88 0.88 -13.13
CA TYR A 269 -21.54 0.46 -12.68
C TYR A 269 -21.51 -0.37 -11.41
N PHE A 270 -22.48 -0.21 -10.50
CA PHE A 270 -22.44 -0.96 -9.25
C PHE A 270 -22.82 -2.44 -9.41
N VAL A 271 -23.52 -2.82 -10.47
CA VAL A 271 -23.95 -4.22 -10.69
C VAL A 271 -22.75 -5.15 -10.96
N PRO A 272 -21.84 -4.86 -11.89
CA PRO A 272 -20.63 -5.65 -12.02
C PRO A 272 -19.76 -5.60 -10.76
N ASP A 273 -19.77 -4.52 -10.01
CA ASP A 273 -19.04 -4.40 -8.75
C ASP A 273 -19.59 -5.35 -7.67
N VAL A 274 -20.91 -5.46 -7.56
CA VAL A 274 -21.56 -6.48 -6.69
C VAL A 274 -21.19 -7.90 -7.15
N ALA A 275 -21.28 -8.17 -8.45
CA ALA A 275 -20.92 -9.48 -9.00
C ALA A 275 -19.45 -9.83 -8.72
N TYR A 276 -18.55 -8.87 -8.84
CA TYR A 276 -17.14 -9.04 -8.55
C TYR A 276 -16.88 -9.38 -7.08
N HIS A 277 -17.55 -8.70 -6.15
CA HIS A 277 -17.38 -8.98 -4.72
C HIS A 277 -17.99 -10.32 -4.29
N ILE A 278 -19.06 -10.76 -4.95
CA ILE A 278 -19.55 -12.15 -4.79
C ILE A 278 -18.47 -13.13 -5.26
N ALA A 279 -17.81 -12.85 -6.39
CA ALA A 279 -16.71 -13.69 -6.86
C ALA A 279 -15.53 -13.73 -5.88
N LYS A 280 -15.15 -12.61 -5.29
CA LYS A 280 -14.11 -12.57 -4.24
C LYS A 280 -14.48 -13.45 -3.04
N TRP A 281 -15.72 -13.37 -2.59
CA TRP A 281 -16.24 -14.19 -1.49
C TRP A 281 -16.20 -15.69 -1.82
N GLU A 282 -16.69 -16.07 -3.00
CA GLU A 282 -16.71 -17.47 -3.46
C GLU A 282 -15.31 -18.05 -3.65
N ARG A 283 -14.34 -17.22 -3.97
CA ARG A 283 -12.91 -17.59 -4.07
C ARG A 283 -12.27 -17.84 -2.69
N GLY A 284 -13.01 -17.64 -1.60
CA GLY A 284 -12.56 -17.90 -0.23
C GLY A 284 -11.93 -16.71 0.48
N PHE A 285 -12.06 -15.49 -0.04
CA PHE A 285 -11.57 -14.28 0.63
C PHE A 285 -12.62 -13.75 1.59
N THR A 286 -12.47 -14.13 2.87
CA THR A 286 -13.36 -13.70 3.96
C THR A 286 -13.08 -12.27 4.41
N LYS A 287 -11.87 -11.77 4.12
CA LYS A 287 -11.48 -10.37 4.29
C LYS A 287 -11.04 -9.81 2.94
N VAL A 288 -11.64 -8.69 2.57
CA VAL A 288 -11.31 -7.93 1.36
C VAL A 288 -11.17 -6.48 1.73
N VAL A 289 -10.09 -5.86 1.28
CA VAL A 289 -9.82 -4.42 1.44
C VAL A 289 -9.70 -3.81 0.05
N ASN A 290 -10.58 -2.85 -0.25
CA ASN A 290 -10.53 -2.07 -1.49
C ASN A 290 -9.96 -0.69 -1.20
N ILE A 291 -8.94 -0.28 -1.94
CA ILE A 291 -8.34 1.04 -1.81
C ILE A 291 -8.84 1.92 -2.94
N GLN A 292 -9.54 2.99 -2.59
CA GLN A 292 -10.22 3.86 -3.55
C GLN A 292 -10.06 5.34 -3.16
N ARG A 293 -10.29 6.22 -4.13
CA ARG A 293 -10.36 7.67 -3.87
C ARG A 293 -11.63 8.03 -3.12
N THR A 294 -11.55 9.10 -2.33
CA THR A 294 -12.69 9.60 -1.53
C THR A 294 -13.92 10.00 -2.36
N ASP A 295 -13.75 10.34 -3.64
CA ASP A 295 -14.85 10.63 -4.55
C ASP A 295 -15.72 9.39 -4.88
N HIS A 296 -15.25 8.20 -4.59
CA HIS A 296 -16.00 6.95 -4.71
C HIS A 296 -16.78 6.56 -3.44
N HIS A 297 -16.78 7.39 -2.41
CA HIS A 297 -17.47 7.12 -1.14
C HIS A 297 -18.95 6.73 -1.32
N GLY A 298 -19.65 7.39 -2.23
CA GLY A 298 -21.08 7.11 -2.50
C GLY A 298 -21.38 5.71 -3.06
N THR A 299 -20.36 4.96 -3.53
CA THR A 299 -20.55 3.61 -4.06
C THR A 299 -20.55 2.53 -2.98
N ILE A 300 -19.98 2.81 -1.81
CA ILE A 300 -19.79 1.83 -0.73
C ILE A 300 -21.12 1.28 -0.23
N ALA A 301 -22.05 2.16 0.12
CA ALA A 301 -23.35 1.78 0.65
C ALA A 301 -24.17 0.93 -0.34
N ARG A 302 -24.14 1.31 -1.63
CA ARG A 302 -24.89 0.58 -2.67
C ARG A 302 -24.31 -0.79 -2.98
N VAL A 303 -22.98 -0.94 -2.97
CA VAL A 303 -22.33 -2.24 -3.18
C VAL A 303 -22.63 -3.16 -2.00
N ARG A 304 -22.47 -2.68 -0.77
CA ARG A 304 -22.79 -3.45 0.44
C ARG A 304 -24.27 -3.84 0.48
N ALA A 305 -25.17 -2.95 0.10
CA ALA A 305 -26.60 -3.24 -0.02
C ALA A 305 -26.87 -4.36 -1.03
N GLY A 306 -26.26 -4.31 -2.20
CA GLY A 306 -26.37 -5.36 -3.21
C GLY A 306 -25.86 -6.70 -2.73
N LEU A 307 -24.77 -6.75 -1.98
CA LEU A 307 -24.22 -7.96 -1.41
C LEU A 307 -25.14 -8.58 -0.36
N GLN A 308 -25.75 -7.77 0.50
CA GLN A 308 -26.74 -8.25 1.49
C GLN A 308 -28.03 -8.72 0.81
N ALA A 309 -28.50 -8.01 -0.20
CA ALA A 309 -29.68 -8.38 -0.97
C ALA A 309 -29.50 -9.69 -1.76
N ALA A 310 -28.29 -10.00 -2.18
CA ALA A 310 -27.95 -11.25 -2.86
C ALA A 310 -28.07 -12.48 -1.94
N ASP A 311 -27.92 -12.30 -0.64
CA ASP A 311 -28.08 -13.35 0.38
C ASP A 311 -27.26 -14.61 0.08
N VAL A 312 -25.95 -14.43 -0.09
CA VAL A 312 -25.00 -15.51 -0.41
C VAL A 312 -24.08 -15.86 0.77
N GLY A 313 -24.43 -15.42 1.98
CA GLY A 313 -23.67 -15.68 3.20
C GLY A 313 -22.59 -14.63 3.51
N ILE A 314 -22.52 -13.55 2.73
CA ILE A 314 -21.58 -12.45 2.97
C ILE A 314 -22.00 -11.67 4.21
N PRO A 315 -21.10 -11.44 5.20
CA PRO A 315 -21.44 -10.71 6.41
C PRO A 315 -21.68 -9.23 6.12
N GLN A 316 -22.48 -8.59 6.97
CA GLN A 316 -22.69 -7.15 6.92
C GLN A 316 -21.34 -6.42 7.11
N GLY A 317 -21.12 -5.37 6.32
CA GLY A 317 -19.89 -4.58 6.37
C GLY A 317 -18.77 -5.08 5.44
N TYR A 318 -18.95 -6.20 4.77
CA TYR A 318 -18.03 -6.67 3.72
C TYR A 318 -18.34 -5.98 2.38
N PRO A 319 -17.32 -5.55 1.61
CA PRO A 319 -15.88 -5.50 1.90
C PRO A 319 -15.49 -4.26 2.71
N ASP A 320 -14.23 -4.26 3.20
CA ASP A 320 -13.63 -3.07 3.80
C ASP A 320 -13.12 -2.12 2.72
N TYR A 321 -13.12 -0.82 3.04
CA TYR A 321 -12.61 0.22 2.15
C TYR A 321 -11.59 1.08 2.87
N VAL A 322 -10.50 1.40 2.19
CA VAL A 322 -9.56 2.46 2.58
C VAL A 322 -9.67 3.58 1.55
N LEU A 323 -10.14 4.73 1.99
CA LEU A 323 -10.32 5.89 1.12
C LEU A 323 -9.14 6.84 1.26
N HIS A 324 -8.67 7.36 0.13
CA HIS A 324 -7.58 8.33 0.11
C HIS A 324 -7.94 9.58 -0.70
N THR A 325 -7.33 10.70 -0.31
CA THR A 325 -7.45 11.97 -1.02
C THR A 325 -6.43 12.07 -2.16
N MET A 326 -6.60 13.08 -2.99
CA MET A 326 -5.66 13.42 -4.05
C MET A 326 -4.35 13.94 -3.47
N VAL A 327 -3.28 13.77 -4.24
CA VAL A 327 -1.94 14.27 -3.95
C VAL A 327 -1.65 15.49 -4.81
N ARG A 328 -1.23 16.58 -4.19
CA ARG A 328 -0.65 17.74 -4.87
C ARG A 328 0.85 17.56 -4.96
N VAL A 329 1.44 17.98 -6.07
CA VAL A 329 2.89 17.91 -6.27
C VAL A 329 3.44 19.32 -6.38
N VAL A 330 4.48 19.63 -5.59
CA VAL A 330 5.17 20.91 -5.56
C VAL A 330 6.63 20.68 -5.93
N LYS A 331 7.15 21.48 -6.84
CA LYS A 331 8.56 21.46 -7.29
C LYS A 331 9.05 22.89 -7.47
N GLY A 332 10.17 23.22 -6.83
CA GLY A 332 10.71 24.60 -6.87
C GLY A 332 9.76 25.63 -6.24
N GLY A 333 8.95 25.23 -5.24
CA GLY A 333 7.97 26.10 -4.59
C GLY A 333 6.66 26.30 -5.34
N GLU A 334 6.50 25.71 -6.53
CA GLU A 334 5.31 25.85 -7.38
C GLU A 334 4.60 24.51 -7.59
N GLU A 335 3.28 24.55 -7.68
CA GLU A 335 2.49 23.36 -7.97
C GLU A 335 2.69 22.89 -9.41
N VAL A 336 3.02 21.60 -9.57
CA VAL A 336 3.11 20.95 -10.87
C VAL A 336 1.80 20.21 -11.14
N LYS A 337 1.03 20.68 -12.13
CA LYS A 337 -0.27 20.11 -12.47
C LYS A 337 -0.24 19.18 -13.67
N ILE A 338 0.68 19.39 -14.59
CA ILE A 338 0.73 18.72 -15.89
C ILE A 338 2.11 18.09 -16.10
N SER A 339 2.09 16.81 -16.50
CA SER A 339 3.26 16.10 -16.99
C SER A 339 3.41 16.30 -18.50
N LYS A 340 4.62 16.60 -18.95
CA LYS A 340 4.95 16.62 -20.39
C LYS A 340 4.72 15.26 -21.05
N ARG A 341 4.99 14.16 -20.33
CA ARG A 341 4.83 12.79 -20.81
C ARG A 341 3.37 12.41 -21.02
N ALA A 342 2.53 12.65 -20.04
CA ALA A 342 1.10 12.28 -20.07
C ALA A 342 0.21 13.33 -20.76
N GLY A 343 0.67 14.58 -20.86
CA GLY A 343 -0.10 15.68 -21.44
C GLY A 343 -1.23 16.20 -20.55
N SER A 344 -1.43 15.67 -19.36
CA SER A 344 -2.58 16.03 -18.50
C SER A 344 -2.32 16.04 -16.99
N TYR A 345 -1.47 15.16 -16.47
CA TYR A 345 -1.25 15.00 -15.03
C TYR A 345 0.16 14.53 -14.72
N VAL A 346 0.61 14.73 -13.46
CA VAL A 346 1.90 14.21 -12.99
C VAL A 346 1.80 12.68 -12.87
N THR A 347 2.77 11.97 -13.44
CA THR A 347 2.81 10.51 -13.42
C THR A 347 3.62 9.97 -12.24
N LEU A 348 3.37 8.71 -11.87
CA LEU A 348 4.20 7.99 -10.91
C LEU A 348 5.67 7.95 -11.37
N ARG A 349 5.91 7.71 -12.66
CA ARG A 349 7.26 7.69 -13.24
C ARG A 349 7.96 9.03 -13.08
N ASP A 350 7.26 10.16 -13.29
CA ASP A 350 7.82 11.50 -13.06
C ASP A 350 8.33 11.64 -11.63
N LEU A 351 7.53 11.25 -10.63
CA LEU A 351 7.93 11.33 -9.21
C LEU A 351 9.15 10.47 -8.91
N ILE A 352 9.21 9.26 -9.44
CA ILE A 352 10.34 8.34 -9.23
C ILE A 352 11.62 8.92 -9.88
N GLU A 353 11.52 9.45 -11.09
CA GLU A 353 12.66 10.06 -11.81
C GLU A 353 13.12 11.35 -11.14
N TRP A 354 12.21 12.18 -10.63
CA TRP A 354 12.58 13.44 -9.95
C TRP A 354 13.15 13.21 -8.55
N THR A 355 12.82 12.10 -7.92
CA THR A 355 13.26 11.79 -6.55
C THR A 355 13.89 10.40 -6.47
N SER A 356 13.17 9.42 -5.98
CA SER A 356 13.54 8.02 -5.97
C SER A 356 12.33 7.15 -5.61
N LYS A 357 12.39 5.86 -5.89
CA LYS A 357 11.39 4.88 -5.43
C LYS A 357 11.17 5.01 -3.90
N ASP A 358 12.24 5.04 -3.13
CA ASP A 358 12.17 5.07 -1.67
C ASP A 358 11.52 6.34 -1.14
N ALA A 359 11.88 7.50 -1.69
CA ALA A 359 11.27 8.77 -1.32
C ALA A 359 9.78 8.79 -1.65
N VAL A 360 9.38 8.34 -2.85
CA VAL A 360 7.97 8.30 -3.25
C VAL A 360 7.17 7.40 -2.32
N ARG A 361 7.65 6.19 -2.04
CA ARG A 361 6.96 5.26 -1.16
C ARG A 361 6.82 5.82 0.26
N PHE A 362 7.90 6.28 0.85
CA PHE A 362 7.88 6.79 2.22
C PHE A 362 6.99 8.02 2.36
N PHE A 363 7.12 9.00 1.47
CA PHE A 363 6.33 10.24 1.52
C PHE A 363 4.84 9.99 1.33
N LEU A 364 4.45 9.14 0.37
CA LEU A 364 3.03 8.83 0.14
C LEU A 364 2.40 8.05 1.29
N LEU A 365 3.20 7.39 2.14
CA LEU A 365 2.74 6.65 3.31
C LEU A 365 2.79 7.46 4.62
N SER A 366 3.39 8.65 4.61
CA SER A 366 3.69 9.42 5.84
C SER A 366 2.50 10.15 6.45
N ARG A 367 1.33 10.08 5.82
CA ARG A 367 0.09 10.72 6.29
C ARG A 367 -1.07 9.73 6.22
N LYS A 368 -2.11 9.98 7.02
CA LYS A 368 -3.37 9.25 6.91
C LYS A 368 -3.91 9.35 5.49
N PRO A 369 -4.47 8.26 4.93
CA PRO A 369 -4.96 8.25 3.55
C PRO A 369 -5.99 9.33 3.25
N ASP A 370 -6.91 9.61 4.17
CA ASP A 370 -7.99 10.58 4.04
C ASP A 370 -7.56 12.05 4.28
N THR A 371 -6.29 12.28 4.60
CA THR A 371 -5.73 13.62 4.79
C THR A 371 -5.17 14.15 3.48
N GLU A 372 -5.46 15.40 3.14
CA GLU A 372 -4.82 16.07 2.01
C GLU A 372 -3.30 16.03 2.15
N TYR A 373 -2.64 15.77 1.03
CA TYR A 373 -1.20 15.59 1.01
C TYR A 373 -0.56 16.38 -0.13
N THR A 374 0.50 17.10 0.21
CA THR A 374 1.38 17.78 -0.74
C THR A 374 2.72 17.07 -0.79
N PHE A 375 3.06 16.50 -1.95
CA PHE A 375 4.36 15.91 -2.21
C PHE A 375 5.33 17.00 -2.65
N ASP A 376 6.30 17.30 -1.79
CA ASP A 376 7.35 18.30 -2.06
C ASP A 376 8.59 17.60 -2.63
N VAL A 377 8.82 17.80 -3.93
CA VAL A 377 9.93 17.17 -4.65
C VAL A 377 11.27 17.61 -4.08
N ASP A 378 11.43 18.88 -3.74
CA ASP A 378 12.71 19.41 -3.23
C ASP A 378 13.04 18.81 -1.86
N LEU A 379 12.04 18.67 -0.98
CA LEU A 379 12.21 17.99 0.31
C LEU A 379 12.57 16.51 0.12
N ALA A 380 11.95 15.84 -0.84
CA ALA A 380 12.14 14.41 -1.10
C ALA A 380 13.55 14.05 -1.59
N VAL A 381 14.31 15.01 -2.13
CA VAL A 381 15.70 14.82 -2.56
C VAL A 381 16.72 15.43 -1.59
N ALA A 382 16.28 16.13 -0.56
CA ALA A 382 17.18 16.78 0.41
C ALA A 382 17.96 15.73 1.22
N GLN A 383 19.25 15.95 1.38
CA GLN A 383 20.15 15.08 2.16
C GLN A 383 20.42 15.68 3.54
N ASN A 384 19.35 15.88 4.30
CA ASN A 384 19.41 16.41 5.65
C ASN A 384 18.24 15.89 6.51
N ASN A 385 18.25 16.25 7.79
CA ASN A 385 17.27 15.75 8.77
C ASN A 385 15.82 16.23 8.54
N ASP A 386 15.60 17.22 7.69
CA ASP A 386 14.25 17.67 7.33
C ASP A 386 13.53 16.66 6.42
N ASN A 387 14.30 15.87 5.69
CA ASN A 387 13.80 14.79 4.86
C ASN A 387 13.62 13.51 5.71
N PRO A 388 12.38 13.08 6.01
CA PRO A 388 12.15 11.98 6.93
C PRO A 388 12.66 10.62 6.43
N VAL A 389 12.64 10.36 5.13
CA VAL A 389 13.19 9.11 4.60
C VAL A 389 14.72 9.10 4.71
N TYR A 390 15.36 10.22 4.41
CA TYR A 390 16.80 10.36 4.62
C TYR A 390 17.18 10.14 6.08
N TYR A 391 16.46 10.76 7.00
CA TYR A 391 16.71 10.67 8.43
C TYR A 391 16.67 9.22 8.94
N VAL A 392 15.69 8.44 8.52
CA VAL A 392 15.55 7.03 8.91
C VAL A 392 16.63 6.15 8.25
N GLN A 393 16.84 6.32 6.95
CA GLN A 393 17.85 5.56 6.22
C GLN A 393 19.28 5.87 6.70
N TYR A 394 19.53 7.12 7.05
CA TYR A 394 20.82 7.54 7.60
C TYR A 394 21.11 6.89 8.95
N ALA A 395 20.11 6.75 9.83
CA ALA A 395 20.28 6.00 11.07
C ALA A 395 20.75 4.55 10.81
N HIS A 396 20.14 3.86 9.86
CA HIS A 396 20.53 2.52 9.46
C HIS A 396 21.96 2.48 8.89
N ALA A 397 22.28 3.36 7.94
CA ALA A 397 23.60 3.44 7.31
C ALA A 397 24.70 3.76 8.34
N ARG A 398 24.41 4.63 9.31
CA ARG A 398 25.34 4.98 10.40
C ARG A 398 25.65 3.78 11.28
N ILE A 399 24.65 2.97 11.62
CA ILE A 399 24.87 1.70 12.35
C ILE A 399 25.74 0.75 11.53
N CYS A 400 25.45 0.60 10.25
CA CYS A 400 26.24 -0.26 9.36
C CYS A 400 27.71 0.20 9.30
N SER A 401 27.97 1.50 9.36
CA SER A 401 29.33 2.05 9.43
C SER A 401 30.04 1.65 10.73
N VAL A 402 29.36 1.69 11.86
CA VAL A 402 29.91 1.24 13.15
C VAL A 402 30.26 -0.24 13.11
N LEU A 403 29.36 -1.07 12.57
CA LEU A 403 29.60 -2.51 12.47
C LEU A 403 30.78 -2.85 11.53
N ARG A 404 30.92 -2.11 10.42
CA ARG A 404 32.09 -2.24 9.54
C ARG A 404 33.39 -1.85 10.23
N ALA A 405 33.39 -0.73 10.95
CA ALA A 405 34.58 -0.30 11.70
C ALA A 405 34.99 -1.34 12.75
N TRP A 406 34.03 -1.94 13.41
CA TRP A 406 34.29 -3.04 14.34
C TRP A 406 34.90 -4.26 13.64
N ALA A 407 34.37 -4.70 12.50
CA ALA A 407 34.89 -5.80 11.71
C ALA A 407 36.33 -5.54 11.23
N GLU A 408 36.60 -4.34 10.72
CA GLU A 408 37.93 -3.90 10.24
C GLU A 408 38.95 -3.84 11.37
N ALA A 409 38.52 -3.60 12.62
CA ALA A 409 39.38 -3.60 13.81
C ALA A 409 39.60 -5.02 14.41
N GLY A 410 39.25 -6.08 13.68
CA GLY A 410 39.42 -7.46 14.11
C GLY A 410 38.22 -8.04 14.87
N GLY A 411 37.06 -7.39 14.79
CA GLY A 411 35.81 -7.90 15.35
C GLY A 411 35.26 -9.11 14.60
N SER A 412 34.23 -9.73 15.19
CA SER A 412 33.49 -10.84 14.60
C SER A 412 32.29 -10.36 13.80
N ASP A 413 31.48 -11.27 13.25
CA ASP A 413 30.22 -10.94 12.63
C ASP A 413 29.10 -10.65 13.65
N VAL A 414 27.97 -10.11 13.17
CA VAL A 414 26.81 -9.75 14.02
C VAL A 414 26.20 -10.98 14.70
N ALA A 415 26.32 -12.17 14.09
CA ALA A 415 25.82 -13.42 14.69
C ALA A 415 26.48 -13.74 16.03
N SER A 416 27.71 -13.30 16.23
CA SER A 416 28.42 -13.46 17.52
C SER A 416 27.85 -12.62 18.66
N LEU A 417 26.98 -11.68 18.38
CA LEU A 417 26.40 -10.75 19.36
C LEU A 417 25.09 -11.27 20.00
N LYS A 418 24.55 -12.39 19.54
CA LYS A 418 23.26 -12.92 19.99
C LYS A 418 23.19 -13.25 21.47
N ASP A 419 24.29 -13.75 22.05
CA ASP A 419 24.34 -14.27 23.42
C ASP A 419 25.30 -13.47 24.31
N VAL A 420 25.65 -12.26 23.94
CA VAL A 420 26.56 -11.42 24.74
C VAL A 420 25.91 -10.94 26.04
N ASP A 421 26.71 -10.59 27.03
CA ASP A 421 26.27 -9.98 28.27
C ASP A 421 25.79 -8.55 27.97
N LEU A 422 24.51 -8.26 28.26
CA LEU A 422 23.87 -6.98 28.03
C LEU A 422 23.79 -6.09 29.27
N SER A 423 24.34 -6.52 30.41
CA SER A 423 24.21 -5.81 31.70
C SER A 423 24.79 -4.40 31.69
N ALA A 424 25.70 -4.09 30.77
CA ALA A 424 26.26 -2.75 30.61
C ALA A 424 25.29 -1.72 29.96
N LEU A 425 24.14 -2.17 29.45
CA LEU A 425 23.13 -1.29 28.83
C LEU A 425 22.23 -0.67 29.89
N GLU A 426 22.76 0.23 30.69
CA GLU A 426 22.09 0.84 31.84
C GLU A 426 21.75 2.33 31.67
N GLY A 427 22.39 3.02 30.72
CA GLY A 427 22.20 4.45 30.51
C GLY A 427 20.78 4.81 30.09
N PRO A 428 20.29 6.02 30.37
CA PRO A 428 18.91 6.43 30.07
C PRO A 428 18.59 6.39 28.56
N GLN A 429 19.56 6.74 27.71
CA GLN A 429 19.39 6.67 26.25
C GLN A 429 19.37 5.23 25.74
N ALA A 430 20.18 4.34 26.33
CA ALA A 430 20.12 2.92 26.03
C ALA A 430 18.77 2.31 26.42
N GLN A 431 18.26 2.66 27.60
CA GLN A 431 16.94 2.21 28.06
C GLN A 431 15.80 2.72 27.17
N ALA A 432 15.85 4.00 26.75
CA ALA A 432 14.87 4.58 25.84
C ALA A 432 14.88 3.89 24.48
N LEU A 433 16.06 3.58 23.95
CA LEU A 433 16.20 2.87 22.68
C LEU A 433 15.66 1.43 22.78
N MET A 434 15.99 0.70 23.83
CA MET A 434 15.46 -0.64 24.05
C MET A 434 13.94 -0.65 24.21
N LEU A 435 13.37 0.33 24.91
CA LEU A 435 11.92 0.49 25.04
C LEU A 435 11.26 0.74 23.66
N GLN A 436 11.87 1.57 22.84
CA GLN A 436 11.39 1.82 21.49
C GLN A 436 11.43 0.57 20.62
N LEU A 437 12.49 -0.24 20.70
CA LEU A 437 12.56 -1.54 20.03
C LEU A 437 11.45 -2.48 20.49
N ALA A 438 11.15 -2.53 21.78
CA ALA A 438 10.12 -3.38 22.37
C ALA A 438 8.69 -3.04 21.88
N LYS A 439 8.45 -1.81 21.43
CA LYS A 439 7.16 -1.37 20.89
C LYS A 439 6.89 -1.85 19.46
N TYR A 440 7.90 -2.35 18.74
CA TYR A 440 7.75 -2.70 17.33
C TYR A 440 6.67 -3.76 17.07
N PRO A 441 6.61 -4.91 17.76
CA PRO A 441 5.56 -5.90 17.54
C PRO A 441 4.15 -5.37 17.75
N GLU A 442 3.93 -4.61 18.82
CA GLU A 442 2.63 -4.00 19.13
C GLU A 442 2.24 -2.97 18.07
N MET A 443 3.19 -2.18 17.61
CA MET A 443 2.98 -1.21 16.52
C MET A 443 2.54 -1.92 15.23
N LEU A 444 3.19 -3.02 14.85
CA LEU A 444 2.80 -3.79 13.66
C LEU A 444 1.35 -4.30 13.76
N THR A 445 0.98 -4.86 14.91
CA THR A 445 -0.37 -5.36 15.13
C THR A 445 -1.40 -4.23 15.03
N ALA A 446 -1.16 -3.11 15.70
CA ALA A 446 -2.06 -1.96 15.65
C ALA A 446 -2.17 -1.35 14.24
N ALA A 447 -1.05 -1.23 13.54
CA ALA A 447 -1.02 -0.71 12.17
C ALA A 447 -1.76 -1.63 11.20
N ALA A 448 -1.64 -2.94 11.33
CA ALA A 448 -2.36 -3.90 10.51
C ALA A 448 -3.88 -3.86 10.77
N GLU A 449 -4.29 -3.85 12.04
CA GLU A 449 -5.70 -3.76 12.44
C GLU A 449 -6.35 -2.45 11.98
N GLY A 450 -5.62 -1.34 12.07
CA GLY A 450 -6.06 -0.02 11.62
C GLY A 450 -5.88 0.25 10.13
N GLU A 451 -5.26 -0.68 9.40
CA GLU A 451 -4.91 -0.47 7.99
C GLU A 451 -4.15 0.85 7.81
N ALA A 452 -3.17 1.09 8.68
CA ALA A 452 -2.51 2.37 8.92
C ALA A 452 -0.99 2.34 8.71
N PRO A 453 -0.49 2.27 7.46
CA PRO A 453 0.96 2.26 7.20
C PRO A 453 1.68 3.51 7.68
N HIS A 454 0.99 4.64 7.84
CA HIS A 454 1.58 5.86 8.40
C HIS A 454 2.09 5.68 9.83
N ASP A 455 1.51 4.78 10.61
CA ASP A 455 2.00 4.46 11.96
C ASP A 455 3.41 3.86 11.91
N VAL A 456 3.73 3.10 10.87
CA VAL A 456 5.07 2.55 10.65
C VAL A 456 6.08 3.68 10.37
N THR A 457 5.71 4.66 9.56
CA THR A 457 6.58 5.82 9.29
C THR A 457 6.88 6.62 10.55
N PHE A 458 5.88 6.86 11.38
CA PHE A 458 6.04 7.57 12.66
C PHE A 458 6.93 6.78 13.62
N TYR A 459 6.69 5.49 13.74
CA TYR A 459 7.52 4.61 14.57
C TYR A 459 9.00 4.65 14.15
N LEU A 460 9.27 4.54 12.85
CA LEU A 460 10.65 4.55 12.33
C LEU A 460 11.36 5.88 12.59
N ARG A 461 10.64 7.00 12.48
CA ARG A 461 11.20 8.32 12.82
C ARG A 461 11.54 8.41 14.29
N ASP A 462 10.68 7.92 15.18
CA ASP A 462 10.93 7.89 16.62
C ASP A 462 12.09 6.96 16.97
N LEU A 463 12.17 5.80 16.32
CA LEU A 463 13.29 4.87 16.50
C LEU A 463 14.62 5.49 16.05
N ALA A 464 14.63 6.14 14.89
CA ALA A 464 15.81 6.85 14.40
C ALA A 464 16.26 7.96 15.37
N ALA A 465 15.31 8.73 15.89
CA ALA A 465 15.59 9.77 16.89
C ALA A 465 16.18 9.19 18.18
N SER A 466 15.63 8.09 18.69
CA SER A 466 16.16 7.39 19.86
C SER A 466 17.57 6.86 19.62
N TYR A 467 17.84 6.35 18.45
CA TYR A 467 19.17 5.88 18.06
C TYR A 467 20.19 7.05 18.02
N HIS A 468 19.86 8.15 17.36
CA HIS A 468 20.76 9.29 17.29
C HIS A 468 21.07 9.87 18.68
N SER A 469 20.08 9.95 19.56
CA SER A 469 20.28 10.34 20.97
C SER A 469 21.23 9.38 21.71
N TYR A 470 21.07 8.09 21.49
CA TYR A 470 21.95 7.07 22.06
C TYR A 470 23.39 7.20 21.54
N TYR A 471 23.55 7.34 20.21
CA TYR A 471 24.85 7.51 19.58
C TYR A 471 25.61 8.74 20.08
N ASP A 472 24.91 9.84 20.31
CA ASP A 472 25.51 11.08 20.83
C ASP A 472 25.87 10.98 22.31
N ALA A 473 25.16 10.17 23.09
CA ALA A 473 25.36 10.01 24.52
C ALA A 473 26.45 9.00 24.88
N GLU A 474 26.63 7.93 24.10
CA GLU A 474 27.50 6.81 24.45
C GLU A 474 28.38 6.37 23.27
N ARG A 475 29.69 6.31 23.52
CA ARG A 475 30.64 5.76 22.56
C ARG A 475 30.47 4.24 22.47
N ILE A 476 30.31 3.69 21.26
CA ILE A 476 30.06 2.27 21.04
C ILE A 476 31.36 1.46 21.06
N LEU A 477 32.35 1.88 20.26
CA LEU A 477 33.63 1.20 20.13
C LEU A 477 34.61 1.63 21.26
N VAL A 478 34.31 1.17 22.45
CA VAL A 478 35.16 1.37 23.65
C VAL A 478 36.16 0.23 23.81
N ASP A 479 37.15 0.41 24.71
CA ASP A 479 38.19 -0.58 24.94
C ASP A 479 37.70 -1.79 25.73
N ASP A 480 36.76 -1.60 26.67
CA ASP A 480 36.15 -2.71 27.44
C ASP A 480 35.32 -3.59 26.49
N GLU A 481 35.76 -4.83 26.35
CA GLU A 481 35.16 -5.78 25.39
C GLU A 481 33.71 -6.14 25.74
N THR A 482 33.40 -6.31 27.01
CA THR A 482 32.03 -6.62 27.47
C THR A 482 31.06 -5.45 27.16
N VAL A 483 31.46 -4.23 27.49
CA VAL A 483 30.68 -3.02 27.21
C VAL A 483 30.52 -2.82 25.71
N LYS A 484 31.62 -2.95 24.97
CA LYS A 484 31.61 -2.80 23.50
C LYS A 484 30.63 -3.77 22.84
N ARG A 485 30.68 -5.07 23.20
CA ARG A 485 29.79 -6.08 22.63
C ARG A 485 28.32 -5.86 22.98
N ALA A 486 28.02 -5.42 24.21
CA ALA A 486 26.66 -5.06 24.59
C ALA A 486 26.12 -3.89 23.76
N ARG A 487 26.91 -2.83 23.57
CA ARG A 487 26.54 -1.67 22.75
C ARG A 487 26.41 -2.02 21.28
N LEU A 488 27.31 -2.85 20.75
CA LEU A 488 27.19 -3.38 19.36
C LEU A 488 25.93 -4.22 19.18
N ALA A 489 25.58 -5.06 20.15
CA ALA A 489 24.34 -5.84 20.09
C ALA A 489 23.10 -4.93 20.04
N LEU A 490 23.06 -3.88 20.83
CA LEU A 490 21.97 -2.90 20.84
C LEU A 490 21.82 -2.20 19.47
N VAL A 491 22.91 -1.69 18.89
CA VAL A 491 22.84 -1.02 17.60
C VAL A 491 22.56 -1.98 16.45
N ALA A 492 23.06 -3.22 16.51
CA ALA A 492 22.72 -4.25 15.53
C ALA A 492 21.23 -4.60 15.56
N ALA A 493 20.64 -4.73 16.75
CA ALA A 493 19.20 -4.92 16.91
C ALA A 493 18.40 -3.72 16.36
N THR A 494 18.88 -2.52 16.60
CA THR A 494 18.26 -1.29 16.06
C THR A 494 18.29 -1.27 14.53
N ALA A 495 19.42 -1.62 13.91
CA ALA A 495 19.52 -1.72 12.44
C ALA A 495 18.55 -2.77 11.89
N GLN A 496 18.40 -3.90 12.57
CA GLN A 496 17.44 -4.94 12.15
C GLN A 496 16.00 -4.45 12.16
N VAL A 497 15.59 -3.73 13.20
CA VAL A 497 14.22 -3.21 13.30
C VAL A 497 13.99 -2.07 12.29
N LEU A 498 14.97 -1.19 12.08
CA LEU A 498 14.91 -0.17 11.02
C LEU A 498 14.74 -0.82 9.64
N HIS A 499 15.54 -1.84 9.35
CA HIS A 499 15.42 -2.61 8.11
C HIS A 499 14.02 -3.24 7.96
N ASN A 500 13.54 -3.89 9.00
CA ASN A 500 12.23 -4.57 8.98
C ASN A 500 11.08 -3.58 8.75
N GLY A 501 11.07 -2.46 9.44
CA GLY A 501 10.04 -1.43 9.29
C GLY A 501 10.08 -0.76 7.91
N LEU A 502 11.26 -0.46 7.41
CA LEU A 502 11.43 0.07 6.04
C LEU A 502 10.93 -0.95 5.00
N LYS A 503 11.22 -2.23 5.18
CA LYS A 503 10.75 -3.30 4.29
C LYS A 503 9.22 -3.40 4.24
N VAL A 504 8.52 -3.20 5.36
CA VAL A 504 7.05 -3.12 5.38
C VAL A 504 6.55 -2.01 4.46
N LEU A 505 7.24 -0.88 4.44
CA LEU A 505 6.92 0.25 3.56
C LEU A 505 7.38 0.05 2.11
N GLY A 506 8.16 -0.99 1.82
CA GLY A 506 8.80 -1.19 0.52
C GLY A 506 9.93 -0.22 0.25
N VAL A 507 10.59 0.25 1.29
CA VAL A 507 11.72 1.18 1.25
C VAL A 507 13.00 0.43 1.61
N ASP A 508 14.07 0.69 0.87
CA ASP A 508 15.36 0.05 1.12
C ASP A 508 16.02 0.61 2.38
N ALA A 509 16.85 -0.23 3.02
CA ALA A 509 17.68 0.15 4.14
C ALA A 509 19.16 0.11 3.67
N PRO A 510 19.70 1.22 3.11
CA PRO A 510 21.05 1.22 2.57
C PRO A 510 22.09 1.08 3.67
N ALA A 511 23.15 0.34 3.38
CA ALA A 511 24.29 0.18 4.29
C ALA A 511 25.26 1.37 4.19
N ARG A 512 25.16 2.18 3.17
CA ARG A 512 25.99 3.37 2.91
C ARG A 512 25.15 4.47 2.28
N MET A 513 25.41 5.67 2.72
CA MET A 513 24.81 6.88 2.17
C MET A 513 25.87 7.98 2.01
#